data_95f3de57887895ca330b66930926693e
#
_entry.id   95f3de57887895ca330b66930926693e
#
_cell.length_a   1.000
_cell.length_b   1.000
_cell.length_c   1.000
_cell.angle_alpha   90.00
_cell.angle_beta   90.00
_cell.angle_gamma   90.00
#
_symmetry.space_group_name_H-M   'P 1'
#
loop_
_entity.id
_entity.type
_entity.pdbx_description
1 polymer ?
#
loop_
_entity_poly.entity_id
_entity_poly.type
_entity_poly.pdbx_seq_one_letter_code
_entity_poly.pdbx_strand_id
1 'polypeptide(L)'
;MTEALFTMSPQRTAAMKGALTRLGAPDRRITSLDFLSASEIASLRNFADIQDYRLATPVIEHKGRRVSQDFEVCFPAPRQGVFDNLASLLENTVAAATAAMKVSPLDVPVELGDFAIQRYPAGSAGIGIHRDGKRYRGLVFIITLAGQSRLFSCATRAGDGRRAIDDRPGRIVILSAEGYAGREGEDARPLHGVDRVTGGRLSLGFRCAPVAAS
;
A
#
# COMPACT_ATOMS: atom_id res chain seq x y z
N MET A 1 -4.11 4.97 -32.09
CA MET A 1 -3.01 4.74 -31.12
C MET A 1 -3.63 4.73 -29.74
N THR A 2 -3.73 3.58 -29.12
CA THR A 2 -4.22 3.47 -27.73
C THR A 2 -3.12 4.06 -26.84
N GLU A 3 -3.40 5.17 -26.17
CA GLU A 3 -2.47 5.77 -25.22
C GLU A 3 -2.11 4.72 -24.16
N ALA A 4 -0.83 4.54 -23.88
CA ALA A 4 -0.39 3.52 -22.92
C ALA A 4 -0.95 3.87 -21.55
N LEU A 5 -1.76 2.95 -20.99
CA LEU A 5 -2.25 3.04 -19.63
C LEU A 5 -1.03 2.97 -18.67
N PHE A 6 -1.04 3.73 -17.58
CA PHE A 6 0.06 3.79 -16.60
C PHE A 6 1.34 4.47 -17.11
N THR A 7 1.22 5.69 -17.59
CA THR A 7 2.37 6.49 -18.03
C THR A 7 2.92 7.39 -16.92
N MET A 8 4.23 7.52 -16.87
CA MET A 8 4.88 8.55 -16.05
C MET A 8 4.51 9.94 -16.56
N SER A 9 4.40 10.89 -15.63
CA SER A 9 4.24 12.31 -15.96
C SER A 9 4.99 13.19 -14.96
N PRO A 10 5.37 14.41 -15.36
CA PRO A 10 5.97 15.38 -14.44
C PRO A 10 5.09 15.66 -13.22
N GLN A 11 3.77 15.67 -13.39
CA GLN A 11 2.80 15.88 -12.32
C GLN A 11 2.84 14.73 -11.31
N ARG A 12 2.84 13.47 -11.76
CA ARG A 12 2.97 12.28 -10.88
C ARG A 12 4.29 12.29 -10.12
N THR A 13 5.39 12.62 -10.80
CA THR A 13 6.72 12.72 -10.17
C THR A 13 6.74 13.82 -9.10
N ALA A 14 6.20 14.98 -9.38
CA ALA A 14 6.12 16.10 -8.42
C ALA A 14 5.23 15.74 -7.22
N ALA A 15 4.06 15.12 -7.45
CA ALA A 15 3.16 14.67 -6.40
C ALA A 15 3.82 13.61 -5.49
N MET A 16 4.52 12.64 -6.10
CA MET A 16 5.29 11.62 -5.38
C MET A 16 6.42 12.25 -4.55
N LYS A 17 7.21 13.16 -5.12
CA LYS A 17 8.24 13.89 -4.39
C LYS A 17 7.66 14.61 -3.17
N GLY A 18 6.55 15.33 -3.34
CA GLY A 18 5.86 15.99 -2.24
C GLY A 18 5.37 15.02 -1.17
N ALA A 19 4.85 13.86 -1.57
CA ALA A 19 4.39 12.82 -0.65
C ALA A 19 5.57 12.21 0.14
N LEU A 20 6.66 11.86 -0.52
CA LEU A 20 7.86 11.34 0.12
C LEU A 20 8.50 12.36 1.07
N THR A 21 8.53 13.64 0.68
CA THR A 21 9.00 14.71 1.58
C THR A 21 8.16 14.80 2.85
N ARG A 22 6.82 14.77 2.72
CA ARG A 22 5.92 14.76 3.90
C ARG A 22 6.10 13.51 4.76
N LEU A 23 6.27 12.34 4.13
CA LEU A 23 6.51 11.08 4.84
C LEU A 23 7.82 11.10 5.63
N GLY A 24 8.82 11.87 5.17
CA GLY A 24 10.10 12.08 5.85
C GLY A 24 10.02 12.93 7.12
N ALA A 25 8.92 13.66 7.35
CA ALA A 25 8.78 14.47 8.57
C ALA A 25 8.81 13.60 9.85
N PRO A 26 9.36 14.11 10.96
CA PRO A 26 9.60 13.30 12.18
C PRO A 26 8.36 12.61 12.75
N ASP A 27 7.19 13.22 12.61
CA ASP A 27 5.90 12.75 13.11
C ASP A 27 5.05 11.97 12.07
N ARG A 28 5.55 11.82 10.85
CA ARG A 28 4.82 11.21 9.74
C ARG A 28 5.32 9.83 9.38
N ARG A 29 4.39 8.87 9.25
CA ARG A 29 4.67 7.48 8.82
C ARG A 29 3.73 7.05 7.72
N ILE A 30 2.73 7.87 7.40
CA ILE A 30 1.71 7.61 6.38
C ILE A 30 1.45 8.90 5.62
N THR A 31 1.32 8.78 4.31
CA THR A 31 0.87 9.85 3.42
C THR A 31 -0.09 9.30 2.38
N SER A 32 -0.89 10.17 1.78
CA SER A 32 -1.81 9.80 0.72
C SER A 32 -1.79 10.89 -0.36
N LEU A 33 -1.91 10.47 -1.63
CA LEU A 33 -1.91 11.38 -2.77
C LEU A 33 -2.83 10.87 -3.88
N ASP A 34 -3.42 11.79 -4.66
CA ASP A 34 -4.11 11.45 -5.90
C ASP A 34 -3.09 10.99 -6.94
N PHE A 35 -3.34 9.87 -7.59
CA PHE A 35 -2.34 9.25 -8.45
C PHE A 35 -2.92 8.55 -9.68
N LEU A 36 -4.03 7.83 -9.53
CA LEU A 36 -4.63 7.03 -10.60
C LEU A 36 -5.85 7.72 -11.20
N SER A 37 -5.98 7.62 -12.49
CA SER A 37 -7.18 8.03 -13.23
C SER A 37 -8.30 7.01 -13.09
N ALA A 38 -9.54 7.41 -13.45
CA ALA A 38 -10.69 6.52 -13.44
C ALA A 38 -10.51 5.31 -14.39
N SER A 39 -9.87 5.52 -15.55
CA SER A 39 -9.60 4.44 -16.52
C SER A 39 -8.56 3.45 -16.00
N GLU A 40 -7.53 3.91 -15.31
CA GLU A 40 -6.53 3.04 -14.68
C GLU A 40 -7.17 2.20 -13.55
N ILE A 41 -8.02 2.81 -12.72
CA ILE A 41 -8.77 2.10 -11.68
C ILE A 41 -9.69 1.04 -12.28
N ALA A 42 -10.43 1.37 -13.33
CA ALA A 42 -11.32 0.43 -14.00
C ALA A 42 -10.55 -0.77 -14.57
N SER A 43 -9.40 -0.54 -15.21
CA SER A 43 -8.54 -1.59 -15.72
C SER A 43 -8.00 -2.50 -14.61
N LEU A 44 -7.53 -1.91 -13.49
CA LEU A 44 -7.04 -2.66 -12.33
C LEU A 44 -8.14 -3.50 -11.67
N ARG A 45 -9.38 -2.96 -11.57
CA ARG A 45 -10.53 -3.68 -11.04
C ARG A 45 -10.87 -4.89 -11.89
N ASN A 46 -11.05 -4.70 -13.20
CA ASN A 46 -11.37 -5.79 -14.12
C ASN A 46 -10.33 -6.93 -14.05
N PHE A 47 -9.07 -6.59 -13.89
CA PHE A 47 -8.00 -7.58 -13.78
C PHE A 47 -7.93 -8.23 -12.38
N ALA A 48 -8.30 -7.50 -11.32
CA ALA A 48 -8.40 -8.04 -9.97
C ALA A 48 -9.60 -8.99 -9.81
N ASP A 49 -10.73 -8.70 -10.46
CA ASP A 49 -11.97 -9.50 -10.34
C ASP A 49 -11.81 -10.93 -10.85
N ILE A 50 -10.88 -11.17 -11.78
CA ILE A 50 -10.63 -12.50 -12.38
C ILE A 50 -9.50 -13.29 -11.70
N GLN A 51 -8.93 -12.78 -10.61
CA GLN A 51 -7.86 -13.48 -9.89
C GLN A 51 -8.42 -14.55 -8.95
N ASP A 52 -7.59 -15.54 -8.63
CA ASP A 52 -7.92 -16.60 -7.69
C ASP A 52 -7.78 -16.10 -6.24
N TYR A 53 -8.87 -16.16 -5.51
CA TYR A 53 -8.92 -15.75 -4.11
C TYR A 53 -9.11 -16.94 -3.19
N ARG A 54 -8.51 -16.87 -2.02
CA ARG A 54 -8.76 -17.77 -0.90
C ARG A 54 -9.11 -16.97 0.36
N LEU A 55 -9.81 -17.57 1.28
CA LEU A 55 -10.03 -16.96 2.58
C LEU A 55 -8.68 -16.70 3.27
N ALA A 56 -8.53 -15.50 3.83
CA ALA A 56 -7.40 -15.21 4.70
C ALA A 56 -7.48 -16.07 5.98
N THR A 57 -6.33 -16.33 6.60
CA THR A 57 -6.30 -16.97 7.93
C THR A 57 -7.03 -16.06 8.92
N PRO A 58 -8.13 -16.50 9.58
CA PRO A 58 -8.98 -15.59 10.34
C PRO A 58 -8.25 -14.87 11.49
N VAL A 59 -7.24 -15.51 12.07
CA VAL A 59 -6.39 -14.91 13.09
C VAL A 59 -4.94 -15.31 12.84
N ILE A 60 -4.09 -14.31 12.69
CA ILE A 60 -2.63 -14.51 12.72
C ILE A 60 -2.15 -14.20 14.14
N GLU A 61 -1.44 -15.18 14.72
CA GLU A 61 -0.80 -14.99 16.01
C GLU A 61 0.72 -15.11 15.87
N HIS A 62 1.44 -14.11 16.33
CA HIS A 62 2.90 -14.11 16.34
C HIS A 62 3.43 -13.40 17.58
N LYS A 63 4.23 -14.09 18.40
CA LYS A 63 4.85 -13.55 19.63
C LYS A 63 3.82 -12.84 20.53
N GLY A 64 2.67 -13.50 20.80
CA GLY A 64 1.60 -12.99 21.64
C GLY A 64 0.80 -11.82 21.03
N ARG A 65 0.98 -11.55 19.74
CA ARG A 65 0.24 -10.50 19.02
C ARG A 65 -0.75 -11.15 18.08
N ARG A 66 -2.03 -10.81 18.24
CA ARG A 66 -3.12 -11.32 17.40
C ARG A 66 -3.59 -10.25 16.42
N VAL A 67 -3.82 -10.67 15.18
CA VAL A 67 -4.41 -9.83 14.13
C VAL A 67 -5.57 -10.63 13.52
N SER A 68 -6.79 -10.10 13.67
CA SER A 68 -7.97 -10.65 13.00
C SER A 68 -7.96 -10.28 11.53
N GLN A 69 -8.43 -11.21 10.68
CA GLN A 69 -8.56 -11.00 9.25
C GLN A 69 -9.90 -11.58 8.79
N ASP A 70 -10.70 -10.74 8.14
CA ASP A 70 -12.01 -11.11 7.63
C ASP A 70 -12.14 -10.64 6.17
N PHE A 71 -11.40 -11.29 5.29
CA PHE A 71 -11.36 -11.00 3.86
C PHE A 71 -10.83 -12.19 3.07
N GLU A 72 -10.98 -12.13 1.76
CA GLU A 72 -10.34 -13.01 0.80
C GLU A 72 -9.05 -12.37 0.27
N VAL A 73 -8.08 -13.19 -0.04
CA VAL A 73 -6.77 -12.73 -0.52
C VAL A 73 -6.29 -13.54 -1.71
N CYS A 74 -5.79 -12.84 -2.72
CA CYS A 74 -4.88 -13.40 -3.72
C CYS A 74 -3.45 -13.05 -3.26
N PHE A 75 -2.71 -14.07 -2.80
CA PHE A 75 -1.32 -13.89 -2.35
C PHE A 75 -0.52 -15.18 -2.46
N PRO A 76 0.70 -15.15 -3.02
CA PRO A 76 1.28 -14.03 -3.77
C PRO A 76 0.44 -13.74 -5.01
N ALA A 77 0.13 -12.46 -5.25
CA ALA A 77 -0.59 -12.08 -6.46
C ALA A 77 0.39 -12.00 -7.64
N PRO A 78 -0.06 -12.38 -8.87
CA PRO A 78 0.82 -12.37 -10.03
C PRO A 78 1.16 -10.94 -10.44
N ARG A 79 2.44 -10.62 -10.50
CA ARG A 79 2.94 -9.36 -11.04
C ARG A 79 3.02 -9.45 -12.56
N GLN A 80 1.86 -9.32 -13.22
CA GLN A 80 1.73 -9.42 -14.68
C GLN A 80 0.69 -8.45 -15.23
N GLY A 81 0.73 -8.15 -16.52
CA GLY A 81 -0.23 -7.29 -17.20
C GLY A 81 -0.34 -5.91 -16.54
N VAL A 82 -1.56 -5.48 -16.25
CA VAL A 82 -1.81 -4.15 -15.65
C VAL A 82 -1.22 -3.99 -14.25
N PHE A 83 -1.04 -5.07 -13.49
CA PHE A 83 -0.42 -5.01 -12.17
C PHE A 83 1.08 -4.76 -12.27
N ASP A 84 1.76 -5.36 -13.26
CA ASP A 84 3.18 -5.10 -13.49
C ASP A 84 3.40 -3.68 -14.03
N ASN A 85 2.52 -3.21 -14.91
CA ASN A 85 2.55 -1.85 -15.42
C ASN A 85 2.40 -0.83 -14.27
N LEU A 86 1.48 -1.07 -13.33
CA LEU A 86 1.31 -0.22 -12.15
C LEU A 86 2.54 -0.28 -11.24
N ALA A 87 3.05 -1.47 -10.96
CA ALA A 87 4.23 -1.62 -10.11
C ALA A 87 5.44 -0.90 -10.72
N SER A 88 5.69 -1.08 -12.02
CA SER A 88 6.75 -0.38 -12.75
C SER A 88 6.56 1.14 -12.76
N LEU A 89 5.30 1.62 -12.90
CA LEU A 89 5.00 3.04 -12.78
C LEU A 89 5.35 3.58 -11.40
N LEU A 90 5.00 2.86 -10.32
CA LEU A 90 5.32 3.26 -8.95
C LEU A 90 6.83 3.28 -8.71
N GLU A 91 7.54 2.22 -9.08
CA GLU A 91 9.00 2.09 -8.96
C GLU A 91 9.71 3.23 -9.68
N ASN A 92 9.38 3.45 -10.96
CA ASN A 92 9.98 4.51 -11.78
C ASN A 92 9.64 5.91 -11.26
N THR A 93 8.39 6.12 -10.79
CA THR A 93 7.98 7.43 -10.26
C THR A 93 8.69 7.73 -8.94
N VAL A 94 8.87 6.73 -8.07
CA VAL A 94 9.66 6.90 -6.83
C VAL A 94 11.10 7.19 -7.16
N ALA A 95 11.72 6.45 -8.08
CA ALA A 95 13.11 6.67 -8.49
C ALA A 95 13.33 8.09 -9.03
N ALA A 96 12.44 8.56 -9.93
CA ALA A 96 12.51 9.92 -10.45
C ALA A 96 12.28 10.99 -9.36
N ALA A 97 11.34 10.75 -8.43
CA ALA A 97 11.06 11.65 -7.34
C ALA A 97 12.23 11.78 -6.37
N THR A 98 12.86 10.65 -5.98
CA THR A 98 14.01 10.63 -5.07
C THR A 98 15.26 11.21 -5.71
N ALA A 99 15.51 10.96 -7.00
CA ALA A 99 16.61 11.58 -7.74
C ALA A 99 16.51 13.12 -7.78
N ALA A 100 15.29 13.66 -7.72
CA ALA A 100 15.04 15.11 -7.66
C ALA A 100 15.10 15.69 -6.23
N MET A 101 15.43 14.89 -5.18
CA MET A 101 15.58 15.33 -3.81
C MET A 101 17.07 15.60 -3.49
N LYS A 102 17.33 16.52 -2.55
CA LYS A 102 18.71 16.78 -2.10
C LYS A 102 19.35 15.57 -1.41
N VAL A 103 18.53 14.84 -0.66
CA VAL A 103 18.92 13.59 0.03
C VAL A 103 17.76 12.62 -0.18
N SER A 104 18.06 11.44 -0.68
CA SER A 104 17.06 10.36 -0.80
C SER A 104 16.67 9.87 0.59
N PRO A 105 15.37 9.72 0.88
CA PRO A 105 14.92 9.07 2.11
C PRO A 105 15.02 7.54 2.07
N LEU A 106 15.44 6.98 0.94
CA LEU A 106 15.57 5.55 0.70
C LEU A 106 17.03 5.18 0.64
N ASP A 107 17.40 4.12 1.35
CA ASP A 107 18.74 3.53 1.37
C ASP A 107 18.97 2.54 0.22
N VAL A 108 17.88 2.02 -0.37
CA VAL A 108 17.89 1.09 -1.51
C VAL A 108 16.82 1.48 -2.52
N PRO A 109 16.94 1.09 -3.80
CA PRO A 109 15.87 1.24 -4.78
C PRO A 109 14.58 0.55 -4.32
N VAL A 110 13.45 1.06 -4.78
CA VAL A 110 12.14 0.44 -4.53
C VAL A 110 11.94 -0.69 -5.53
N GLU A 111 11.81 -1.91 -5.02
CA GLU A 111 11.46 -3.11 -5.77
C GLU A 111 10.21 -3.73 -5.14
N LEU A 112 9.09 -3.72 -5.87
CA LEU A 112 7.79 -4.15 -5.37
C LEU A 112 7.59 -5.67 -5.58
N GLY A 113 8.44 -6.48 -4.93
CA GLY A 113 8.45 -7.93 -5.09
C GLY A 113 7.37 -8.69 -4.32
N ASP A 114 6.73 -8.07 -3.32
CA ASP A 114 5.65 -8.68 -2.52
C ASP A 114 4.33 -7.96 -2.84
N PHE A 115 3.39 -8.69 -3.46
CA PHE A 115 2.12 -8.14 -3.94
C PHE A 115 0.94 -9.00 -3.48
N ALA A 116 -0.09 -8.35 -2.95
CA ALA A 116 -1.34 -8.95 -2.53
C ALA A 116 -2.55 -8.18 -3.03
N ILE A 117 -3.63 -8.90 -3.36
CA ILE A 117 -4.94 -8.33 -3.61
C ILE A 117 -5.87 -8.80 -2.49
N GLN A 118 -6.59 -7.87 -1.88
CA GLN A 118 -7.50 -8.15 -0.76
C GLN A 118 -8.92 -7.75 -1.14
N ARG A 119 -9.86 -8.67 -0.95
CA ARG A 119 -11.28 -8.46 -1.23
C ARG A 119 -12.08 -8.68 0.04
N TYR A 120 -12.69 -7.63 0.55
CA TYR A 120 -13.52 -7.64 1.75
C TYR A 120 -15.00 -7.63 1.34
N PRO A 121 -15.82 -8.57 1.78
CA PRO A 121 -17.26 -8.50 1.57
C PRO A 121 -17.89 -7.36 2.37
N ALA A 122 -19.06 -6.90 1.96
CA ALA A 122 -19.85 -5.96 2.75
C ALA A 122 -20.18 -6.58 4.11
N GLY A 123 -20.02 -5.79 5.19
CA GLY A 123 -20.18 -6.25 6.56
C GLY A 123 -18.96 -6.93 7.17
N SER A 124 -17.86 -7.08 6.41
CA SER A 124 -16.60 -7.62 6.93
C SER A 124 -16.10 -6.84 8.15
N ALA A 125 -15.53 -7.55 9.13
CA ALA A 125 -14.84 -6.95 10.26
C ALA A 125 -13.51 -6.28 9.88
N GLY A 126 -13.01 -6.50 8.65
CA GLY A 126 -11.80 -5.89 8.13
C GLY A 126 -10.51 -6.61 8.51
N ILE A 127 -9.47 -5.84 8.78
CA ILE A 127 -8.20 -6.34 9.32
C ILE A 127 -7.84 -5.56 10.58
N GLY A 128 -7.53 -6.30 11.64
CA GLY A 128 -7.15 -5.76 12.94
C GLY A 128 -5.90 -4.89 12.91
N ILE A 129 -5.66 -4.15 13.99
CA ILE A 129 -4.51 -3.26 14.11
C ILE A 129 -3.20 -4.05 14.02
N HIS A 130 -2.38 -3.71 13.05
CA HIS A 130 -1.10 -4.37 12.80
C HIS A 130 -0.05 -3.41 12.26
N ARG A 131 1.18 -3.89 12.18
CA ARG A 131 2.27 -3.32 11.39
C ARG A 131 2.66 -4.29 10.30
N ASP A 132 3.02 -3.81 9.14
CA ASP A 132 3.62 -4.66 8.10
C ASP A 132 4.89 -5.36 8.60
N GLY A 133 5.27 -6.42 7.92
CA GLY A 133 6.41 -7.27 8.31
C GLY A 133 7.74 -6.52 8.33
N LYS A 134 8.65 -6.90 9.22
CA LYS A 134 9.99 -6.31 9.32
C LYS A 134 10.86 -6.52 8.07
N ARG A 135 10.52 -7.50 7.24
CA ARG A 135 11.24 -7.80 6.00
C ARG A 135 11.05 -6.73 4.92
N TYR A 136 10.01 -5.90 5.03
CA TYR A 136 9.72 -4.87 4.06
C TYR A 136 10.55 -3.63 4.33
N ARG A 137 11.15 -3.09 3.27
CA ARG A 137 12.05 -1.95 3.36
C ARG A 137 11.49 -0.72 2.64
N GLY A 138 11.87 0.45 3.11
CA GLY A 138 11.52 1.72 2.49
C GLY A 138 10.02 2.01 2.52
N LEU A 139 9.26 1.42 1.61
CA LEU A 139 7.87 1.80 1.37
C LEU A 139 6.91 0.60 1.28
N VAL A 140 5.67 0.84 1.70
CA VAL A 140 4.49 0.01 1.42
C VAL A 140 3.44 0.88 0.75
N PHE A 141 2.80 0.36 -0.31
CA PHE A 141 1.71 1.04 -1.02
C PHE A 141 0.40 0.29 -0.79
N ILE A 142 -0.64 1.03 -0.43
CA ILE A 142 -2.02 0.53 -0.36
C ILE A 142 -2.86 1.34 -1.34
N ILE A 143 -3.61 0.65 -2.21
CA ILE A 143 -4.41 1.25 -3.26
C ILE A 143 -5.81 0.66 -3.19
N THR A 144 -6.79 1.45 -2.79
CA THR A 144 -8.20 1.05 -2.80
C THR A 144 -8.76 1.26 -4.19
N LEU A 145 -9.32 0.19 -4.76
CA LEU A 145 -9.93 0.21 -6.10
C LEU A 145 -11.43 0.41 -6.05
N ALA A 146 -12.09 -0.08 -4.99
CA ALA A 146 -13.54 -0.03 -4.86
C ALA A 146 -14.00 -0.23 -3.41
N GLY A 147 -15.25 0.13 -3.15
CA GLY A 147 -15.96 -0.17 -1.91
C GLY A 147 -16.04 1.00 -0.93
N GLN A 148 -16.64 0.72 0.23
CA GLN A 148 -16.81 1.66 1.33
C GLN A 148 -16.30 1.04 2.62
N SER A 149 -15.20 1.59 3.13
CA SER A 149 -14.51 1.13 4.34
C SER A 149 -13.74 2.27 4.96
N ARG A 150 -13.16 2.05 6.12
CA ARG A 150 -12.22 2.98 6.73
C ARG A 150 -10.84 2.32 6.87
N LEU A 151 -9.87 2.78 6.09
CA LEU A 151 -8.46 2.59 6.39
C LEU A 151 -8.08 3.60 7.47
N PHE A 152 -7.42 3.17 8.53
CA PHE A 152 -7.03 4.06 9.62
C PHE A 152 -5.62 3.75 10.14
N SER A 153 -5.00 4.75 10.75
CA SER A 153 -3.80 4.61 11.59
C SER A 153 -4.17 4.81 13.05
N CYS A 154 -3.31 4.36 13.96
CA CYS A 154 -3.45 4.61 15.39
C CYS A 154 -2.08 4.70 16.08
N ALA A 155 -2.06 5.25 17.30
CA ALA A 155 -0.85 5.41 18.09
C ALA A 155 -0.47 4.12 18.84
N THR A 156 -1.47 3.38 19.32
CA THR A 156 -1.27 2.18 20.14
C THR A 156 -1.99 0.96 19.55
N ARG A 157 -1.63 -0.23 20.01
CA ARG A 157 -2.33 -1.48 19.65
C ARG A 157 -3.73 -1.57 20.27
N ALA A 158 -4.02 -0.82 21.31
CA ALA A 158 -5.37 -0.67 21.85
C ALA A 158 -6.28 0.18 20.95
N GLY A 159 -5.68 0.90 19.99
CA GLY A 159 -6.41 1.72 19.02
C GLY A 159 -6.55 3.18 19.43
N ASP A 160 -5.76 3.65 20.38
CA ASP A 160 -5.76 5.07 20.75
C ASP A 160 -5.29 5.94 19.60
N GLY A 161 -5.83 7.15 19.51
CA GLY A 161 -5.43 8.12 18.50
C GLY A 161 -5.76 7.70 17.07
N ARG A 162 -6.85 6.93 16.85
CA ARG A 162 -7.28 6.53 15.50
C ARG A 162 -7.55 7.73 14.63
N ARG A 163 -6.95 7.70 13.43
CA ARG A 163 -7.14 8.70 12.37
C ARG A 163 -7.47 8.01 11.07
N ALA A 164 -8.57 8.39 10.43
CA ALA A 164 -8.89 7.91 9.10
C ALA A 164 -7.84 8.41 8.09
N ILE A 165 -7.51 7.54 7.15
CA ILE A 165 -6.62 7.83 6.03
C ILE A 165 -7.49 7.97 4.80
N ASP A 166 -7.28 9.02 4.02
CA ASP A 166 -7.99 9.20 2.75
C ASP A 166 -7.40 8.23 1.70
N ASP A 167 -8.10 7.12 1.52
CA ASP A 167 -7.75 6.04 0.59
C ASP A 167 -8.84 5.81 -0.47
N ARG A 168 -9.66 6.81 -0.76
CA ARG A 168 -10.67 6.71 -1.82
C ARG A 168 -10.05 6.28 -3.15
N PRO A 169 -10.81 5.59 -4.03
CA PRO A 169 -10.31 5.17 -5.35
C PRO A 169 -9.65 6.32 -6.12
N GLY A 170 -8.50 6.06 -6.73
CA GLY A 170 -7.65 7.07 -7.39
C GLY A 170 -6.49 7.57 -6.54
N ARG A 171 -6.56 7.37 -5.22
CA ARG A 171 -5.43 7.68 -4.33
C ARG A 171 -4.55 6.46 -4.09
N ILE A 172 -3.28 6.74 -3.85
CA ILE A 172 -2.37 5.77 -3.25
C ILE A 172 -2.01 6.23 -1.83
N VAL A 173 -2.02 5.29 -0.91
CA VAL A 173 -1.52 5.48 0.45
C VAL A 173 -0.13 4.88 0.53
N ILE A 174 0.81 5.64 1.07
CA ILE A 174 2.21 5.23 1.24
C ILE A 174 2.51 5.18 2.73
N LEU A 175 2.97 4.03 3.19
CA LEU A 175 3.46 3.83 4.55
C LEU A 175 4.98 3.72 4.51
N SER A 176 5.64 4.28 5.53
CA SER A 176 7.06 4.01 5.76
C SER A 176 7.28 2.56 6.22
N ALA A 177 8.43 2.01 5.86
CA ALA A 177 8.91 0.72 6.31
C ALA A 177 10.37 0.83 6.79
N GLU A 178 11.00 -0.29 7.13
CA GLU A 178 12.39 -0.30 7.64
C GLU A 178 13.34 0.44 6.69
N GLY A 179 14.21 1.27 7.21
CA GLY A 179 15.22 2.04 6.47
C GLY A 179 14.72 3.38 5.93
N TYR A 180 13.39 3.64 5.83
CA TYR A 180 12.90 4.92 5.32
C TYR A 180 13.33 6.10 6.19
N ALA A 181 14.08 7.03 5.62
CA ALA A 181 14.66 8.19 6.33
C ALA A 181 15.45 7.78 7.59
N GLY A 182 16.18 6.66 7.53
CA GLY A 182 16.98 6.12 8.63
C GLY A 182 16.18 5.51 9.78
N ARG A 183 14.86 5.32 9.63
CA ARG A 183 14.01 4.75 10.69
C ARG A 183 14.07 3.24 10.72
N GLU A 184 13.96 2.68 11.93
CA GLU A 184 13.99 1.24 12.15
C GLU A 184 12.95 0.78 13.16
N GLY A 185 12.69 -0.53 13.15
CA GLY A 185 11.82 -1.18 14.13
C GLY A 185 10.38 -0.71 14.10
N GLU A 186 9.81 -0.46 15.25
CA GLU A 186 8.41 -0.04 15.36
C GLU A 186 8.21 1.41 14.92
N ASP A 187 9.22 2.25 15.03
CA ASP A 187 9.16 3.64 14.58
C ASP A 187 9.06 3.75 13.04
N ALA A 188 9.69 2.85 12.30
CA ALA A 188 9.62 2.83 10.85
C ALA A 188 8.22 2.45 10.33
N ARG A 189 7.47 1.60 11.07
CA ARG A 189 6.28 0.90 10.60
C ARG A 189 5.03 1.33 11.36
N PRO A 190 4.12 2.12 10.78
CA PRO A 190 2.92 2.60 11.44
C PRO A 190 1.94 1.48 11.78
N LEU A 191 1.24 1.62 12.92
CA LEU A 191 0.05 0.82 13.22
C LEU A 191 -1.11 1.29 12.35
N HIS A 192 -1.75 0.34 11.67
CA HIS A 192 -2.90 0.61 10.82
C HIS A 192 -3.83 -0.60 10.78
N GLY A 193 -5.02 -0.40 10.23
CA GLY A 193 -6.03 -1.43 10.05
C GLY A 193 -7.16 -0.95 9.15
N VAL A 194 -8.08 -1.86 8.82
CA VAL A 194 -9.30 -1.56 8.07
C VAL A 194 -10.50 -1.98 8.90
N ASP A 195 -11.48 -1.10 9.03
CA ASP A 195 -12.77 -1.39 9.66
C ASP A 195 -13.94 -0.71 8.91
N ARG A 196 -15.15 -0.82 9.44
CA ARG A 196 -16.36 -0.21 8.85
C ARG A 196 -16.51 -0.52 7.37
N VAL A 197 -16.37 -1.79 7.00
CA VAL A 197 -16.54 -2.25 5.62
C VAL A 197 -18.02 -2.36 5.31
N THR A 198 -18.67 -1.26 4.99
CA THR A 198 -20.13 -1.20 4.76
C THR A 198 -20.51 -1.55 3.34
N GLY A 199 -19.70 -1.19 2.36
CA GLY A 199 -19.92 -1.43 0.94
C GLY A 199 -18.87 -2.34 0.29
N GLY A 200 -18.25 -3.24 1.08
CA GLY A 200 -17.11 -4.03 0.64
C GLY A 200 -15.83 -3.20 0.47
N ARG A 201 -14.74 -3.87 0.06
CA ARG A 201 -13.48 -3.23 -0.29
C ARG A 201 -12.67 -4.13 -1.22
N LEU A 202 -12.14 -3.56 -2.27
CA LEU A 202 -11.11 -4.20 -3.11
C LEU A 202 -9.85 -3.33 -3.05
N SER A 203 -8.73 -3.91 -2.68
CA SER A 203 -7.48 -3.17 -2.54
C SER A 203 -6.26 -3.97 -2.97
N LEU A 204 -5.25 -3.25 -3.46
CA LEU A 204 -3.93 -3.74 -3.79
C LEU A 204 -2.95 -3.34 -2.70
N GLY A 205 -2.04 -4.24 -2.32
CA GLY A 205 -0.94 -3.97 -1.41
C GLY A 205 0.39 -4.36 -2.05
N PHE A 206 1.23 -3.38 -2.36
CA PHE A 206 2.61 -3.60 -2.82
C PHE A 206 3.60 -3.30 -1.70
N ARG A 207 4.60 -4.14 -1.57
CA ARG A 207 5.63 -4.01 -0.53
C ARG A 207 7.01 -4.20 -1.12
N CYS A 208 7.92 -3.35 -0.71
CA CYS A 208 9.33 -3.53 -1.07
C CYS A 208 9.90 -4.69 -0.26
N ALA A 209 10.16 -5.77 -0.94
CA ALA A 209 10.89 -6.91 -0.41
C ALA A 209 12.02 -7.25 -1.39
N PRO A 210 13.17 -7.72 -0.92
CA PRO A 210 14.17 -8.26 -1.83
C PRO A 210 13.50 -9.31 -2.71
N VAL A 211 13.70 -9.20 -4.02
CA VAL A 211 13.30 -10.28 -4.93
C VAL A 211 14.07 -11.50 -4.49
N ALA A 212 13.37 -12.59 -4.15
CA ALA A 212 14.02 -13.85 -3.84
C ALA A 212 14.89 -14.21 -5.04
N ALA A 213 16.19 -14.40 -4.82
CA ALA A 213 17.09 -14.90 -5.84
C ALA A 213 16.52 -16.25 -6.30
N SER A 214 16.13 -16.32 -7.56
CA SER A 214 15.67 -17.54 -8.25
C SER A 214 16.81 -18.52 -8.46
#